data_1547e2b9dc2827e190355b16efdb4a10
#
_entry.id   1547e2b9dc2827e190355b16efdb4a10
#
_cell.length_a   1.000
_cell.length_b   1.000
_cell.length_c   1.000
_cell.angle_alpha   90.00
_cell.angle_beta   90.00
_cell.angle_gamma   90.00
#
_symmetry.space_group_name_H-M   'P 1'
#
loop_
_entity.id
_entity.type
_entity.pdbx_description
1 polymer ?
#
loop_
_entity_poly.entity_id
_entity_poly.type
_entity_poly.pdbx_seq_one_letter_code
_entity_poly.pdbx_strand_id
1 'polypeptide(L)'
;EEKFSVIVNMDRGEIEIFQEKIVVEKVEDVLNEISLVDANKIDNSLVVDDVCIDILDPGDFGRRLINTAKHHLLNKIKEVEKKSVYDEFYDKVNNIYTGYVHQIQRNRIFISDENKNELILLKSGQIPNDRYKRGQQVRGIIESVESSLKGLEIKLSRTSDIFLKRLFELEVPEIDDGI
;
A
#
# COMPACT_ATOMS: atom_id res chain seq x y z
N GLU A 1 1.73 12.04 -24.58
CA GLU A 1 1.72 11.96 -23.10
C GLU A 1 0.77 13.04 -22.62
N GLU A 2 -0.32 12.65 -21.97
CA GLU A 2 -1.27 13.59 -21.36
C GLU A 2 -0.58 14.30 -20.20
N LYS A 3 -0.38 15.59 -20.33
CA LYS A 3 0.29 16.41 -19.32
C LYS A 3 -0.71 16.92 -18.30
N PHE A 4 -1.09 16.02 -17.36
CA PHE A 4 -1.90 16.40 -16.21
C PHE A 4 -1.02 16.50 -14.97
N SER A 5 -1.19 17.53 -14.19
CA SER A 5 -0.64 17.66 -12.87
C SER A 5 -1.74 17.83 -11.83
N VAL A 6 -1.55 17.23 -10.65
CA VAL A 6 -2.52 17.28 -9.56
C VAL A 6 -1.82 17.81 -8.32
N ILE A 7 -2.36 18.89 -7.78
CA ILE A 7 -1.90 19.47 -6.51
C ILE A 7 -2.95 19.15 -5.44
N VAL A 8 -2.50 18.51 -4.36
CA VAL A 8 -3.36 18.20 -3.21
C VAL A 8 -2.98 19.12 -2.05
N ASN A 9 -3.88 19.98 -1.65
CA ASN A 9 -3.74 20.79 -0.45
C ASN A 9 -4.24 19.99 0.76
N MET A 10 -3.32 19.43 1.54
CA MET A 10 -3.65 18.59 2.69
C MET A 10 -4.34 19.35 3.81
N ASP A 11 -4.06 20.64 3.97
CA ASP A 11 -4.61 21.47 5.06
C ASP A 11 -6.09 21.83 4.82
N ARG A 12 -6.47 22.00 3.55
CA ARG A 12 -7.83 22.35 3.15
C ARG A 12 -8.63 21.16 2.63
N GLY A 13 -7.97 20.06 2.31
CA GLY A 13 -8.59 18.89 1.67
C GLY A 13 -9.07 19.17 0.25
N GLU A 14 -8.46 20.15 -0.44
CA GLU A 14 -8.79 20.53 -1.80
C GLU A 14 -7.84 19.88 -2.80
N ILE A 15 -8.39 19.53 -3.96
CA ILE A 15 -7.63 18.94 -5.06
C ILE A 15 -7.80 19.87 -6.25
N GLU A 16 -6.67 20.34 -6.78
CA GLU A 16 -6.61 21.13 -8.01
C GLU A 16 -5.98 20.27 -9.10
N ILE A 17 -6.65 20.22 -10.24
CA ILE A 17 -6.21 19.45 -11.41
C ILE A 17 -5.85 20.45 -12.50
N PHE A 18 -4.61 20.38 -12.96
CA PHE A 18 -4.06 21.22 -14.02
C PHE A 18 -3.85 20.39 -15.27
N GLN A 19 -4.24 20.93 -16.39
CA GLN A 19 -3.97 20.36 -17.70
C GLN A 19 -3.14 21.34 -18.51
N GLU A 20 -2.01 20.91 -19.04
CA GLU A 20 -1.22 21.69 -20.00
C GLU A 20 -1.80 21.52 -21.40
N LYS A 21 -2.24 22.61 -22.02
CA LYS A 21 -2.75 22.68 -23.39
C LYS A 21 -1.91 23.62 -24.23
N ILE A 22 -1.75 23.30 -25.51
CA ILE A 22 -1.03 24.16 -26.47
C ILE A 22 -2.04 25.14 -27.07
N VAL A 23 -1.68 26.42 -27.11
CA VAL A 23 -2.51 27.45 -27.73
C VAL A 23 -2.39 27.37 -29.25
N VAL A 24 -3.49 27.16 -29.94
CA VAL A 24 -3.57 27.06 -31.41
C VAL A 24 -4.62 28.01 -31.98
N GLU A 25 -4.47 28.40 -33.25
CA GLU A 25 -5.48 29.19 -33.93
C GLU A 25 -6.77 28.38 -34.20
N LYS A 26 -6.61 27.11 -34.52
CA LYS A 26 -7.70 26.18 -34.82
C LYS A 26 -7.51 24.88 -34.07
N VAL A 27 -8.43 24.57 -33.19
CA VAL A 27 -8.40 23.36 -32.36
C VAL A 27 -8.70 22.13 -33.21
N GLU A 28 -7.77 21.19 -33.29
CA GLU A 28 -7.95 19.87 -33.90
C GLU A 28 -8.10 18.79 -32.83
N ASP A 29 -7.40 18.93 -31.69
CA ASP A 29 -7.47 18.03 -30.56
C ASP A 29 -7.94 18.77 -29.27
N VAL A 30 -9.20 18.63 -28.93
CA VAL A 30 -9.83 19.28 -27.78
C VAL A 30 -9.16 18.92 -26.45
N LEU A 31 -8.44 17.78 -26.37
CA LEU A 31 -7.78 17.35 -25.13
C LEU A 31 -6.44 18.05 -24.91
N ASN A 32 -5.69 18.31 -25.99
CA ASN A 32 -4.33 18.85 -25.87
C ASN A 32 -4.19 20.28 -26.36
N GLU A 33 -5.21 20.84 -27.00
CA GLU A 33 -5.17 22.14 -27.64
C GLU A 33 -6.26 23.05 -27.10
N ILE A 34 -5.98 24.34 -27.04
CA ILE A 34 -6.93 25.40 -26.68
C ILE A 34 -6.89 26.50 -27.72
N SER A 35 -8.04 27.08 -28.02
CA SER A 35 -8.10 28.22 -28.97
C SER A 35 -7.46 29.46 -28.33
N LEU A 36 -6.85 30.33 -29.17
CA LEU A 36 -6.27 31.59 -28.71
C LEU A 36 -7.33 32.48 -28.01
N VAL A 37 -8.61 32.41 -28.45
CA VAL A 37 -9.72 33.18 -27.85
C VAL A 37 -10.02 32.70 -26.42
N ASP A 38 -9.97 31.41 -26.18
CA ASP A 38 -10.25 30.84 -24.86
C ASP A 38 -9.02 30.92 -23.96
N ALA A 39 -7.80 30.77 -24.49
CA ALA A 39 -6.55 30.98 -23.77
C ALA A 39 -6.43 32.41 -23.24
N ASN A 40 -6.79 33.41 -24.05
CA ASN A 40 -6.80 34.82 -23.64
C ASN A 40 -7.84 35.17 -22.56
N LYS A 41 -8.82 34.32 -22.29
CA LYS A 41 -9.71 34.48 -21.14
C LYS A 41 -9.05 34.09 -19.83
N ILE A 42 -8.06 33.20 -19.89
CA ILE A 42 -7.29 32.71 -18.73
C ILE A 42 -6.10 33.64 -18.50
N ASP A 43 -5.34 33.92 -19.55
CA ASP A 43 -4.19 34.84 -19.51
C ASP A 43 -4.07 35.61 -20.85
N ASN A 44 -4.19 36.93 -20.80
CA ASN A 44 -4.14 37.80 -21.98
C ASN A 44 -2.75 37.92 -22.63
N SER A 45 -1.72 37.32 -22.02
CA SER A 45 -0.33 37.39 -22.51
C SER A 45 0.04 36.22 -23.42
N LEU A 46 -0.84 35.21 -23.56
CA LEU A 46 -0.56 33.99 -24.30
C LEU A 46 -0.60 34.21 -25.83
N VAL A 47 0.37 33.63 -26.51
CA VAL A 47 0.51 33.65 -27.98
C VAL A 47 0.34 32.23 -28.52
N VAL A 48 0.13 32.11 -29.83
CA VAL A 48 0.08 30.79 -30.50
C VAL A 48 1.39 30.05 -30.29
N ASP A 49 1.30 28.75 -30.01
CA ASP A 49 2.37 27.81 -29.62
C ASP A 49 2.82 27.91 -28.15
N ASP A 50 2.24 28.79 -27.34
CA ASP A 50 2.49 28.82 -25.90
C ASP A 50 1.73 27.70 -25.17
N VAL A 51 2.24 27.34 -23.98
CA VAL A 51 1.57 26.38 -23.08
C VAL A 51 0.64 27.13 -22.14
N CYS A 52 -0.64 26.82 -22.24
CA CYS A 52 -1.67 27.32 -21.34
C CYS A 52 -1.98 26.27 -20.27
N ILE A 53 -1.99 26.68 -19.00
CA ILE A 53 -2.39 25.81 -17.90
C ILE A 53 -3.88 26.04 -17.65
N ASP A 54 -4.66 25.03 -17.99
CA ASP A 54 -6.11 25.01 -17.78
C ASP A 54 -6.43 24.34 -16.43
N ILE A 55 -7.19 25.01 -15.59
CA ILE A 55 -7.62 24.49 -14.28
C ILE A 55 -8.94 23.77 -14.45
N LEU A 56 -8.94 22.46 -14.24
CA LEU A 56 -10.13 21.66 -14.35
C LEU A 56 -10.88 21.62 -13.02
N ASP A 57 -12.16 22.05 -13.02
CA ASP A 57 -13.01 21.92 -11.85
C ASP A 57 -13.45 20.45 -11.68
N PRO A 58 -13.13 19.80 -10.55
CA PRO A 58 -13.61 18.45 -10.25
C PRO A 58 -15.15 18.34 -10.32
N GLY A 59 -15.89 19.45 -10.16
CA GLY A 59 -17.35 19.49 -10.26
C GLY A 59 -17.89 19.21 -11.67
N ASP A 60 -17.11 19.50 -12.70
CA ASP A 60 -17.49 19.27 -14.10
C ASP A 60 -17.38 17.79 -14.50
N PHE A 61 -16.66 17.00 -13.72
CA PHE A 61 -16.58 15.56 -13.93
C PHE A 61 -17.88 14.88 -13.49
N GLY A 62 -18.52 14.15 -14.39
CA GLY A 62 -19.69 13.35 -14.04
C GLY A 62 -19.41 12.36 -12.89
N ARG A 63 -20.41 12.09 -12.06
CA ARG A 63 -20.33 11.19 -10.87
C ARG A 63 -19.62 9.86 -11.16
N ARG A 64 -19.75 9.33 -12.37
CA ARG A 64 -19.11 8.08 -12.78
C ARG A 64 -17.59 8.20 -12.82
N LEU A 65 -17.05 9.27 -13.37
CA LEU A 65 -15.61 9.55 -13.43
C LEU A 65 -15.03 9.77 -12.02
N ILE A 66 -15.72 10.55 -11.19
CA ILE A 66 -15.32 10.79 -9.80
C ILE A 66 -15.24 9.46 -9.02
N ASN A 67 -16.24 8.58 -9.16
CA ASN A 67 -16.24 7.28 -8.50
C ASN A 67 -15.09 6.38 -9.02
N THR A 68 -14.83 6.39 -10.33
CA THR A 68 -13.72 5.64 -10.92
C THR A 68 -12.38 6.14 -10.40
N ALA A 69 -12.15 7.44 -10.37
CA ALA A 69 -10.95 8.06 -9.83
C ALA A 69 -10.76 7.70 -8.33
N LYS A 70 -11.84 7.78 -7.54
CA LYS A 70 -11.83 7.35 -6.14
C LYS A 70 -11.39 5.89 -5.97
N HIS A 71 -11.94 4.98 -6.79
CA HIS A 71 -11.56 3.57 -6.73
C HIS A 71 -10.09 3.35 -7.11
N HIS A 72 -9.61 4.04 -8.15
CA HIS A 72 -8.20 3.97 -8.54
C HIS A 72 -7.27 4.49 -7.44
N LEU A 73 -7.61 5.62 -6.84
CA LEU A 73 -6.84 6.20 -5.73
C LEU A 73 -6.77 5.23 -4.54
N LEU A 74 -7.93 4.70 -4.11
CA LEU A 74 -7.99 3.74 -3.02
C LEU A 74 -7.18 2.46 -3.32
N ASN A 75 -7.18 1.99 -4.56
CA ASN A 75 -6.37 0.84 -4.96
C ASN A 75 -4.88 1.16 -4.90
N LYS A 76 -4.47 2.35 -5.35
CA LYS A 76 -3.08 2.79 -5.27
C LYS A 76 -2.59 2.96 -3.84
N ILE A 77 -3.40 3.55 -2.97
CA ILE A 77 -3.09 3.65 -1.54
C ILE A 77 -2.86 2.25 -0.94
N LYS A 78 -3.80 1.31 -1.18
CA LYS A 78 -3.65 -0.07 -0.71
C LYS A 78 -2.41 -0.77 -1.28
N GLU A 79 -2.02 -0.47 -2.50
CA GLU A 79 -0.80 -1.02 -3.12
C GLU A 79 0.46 -0.51 -2.41
N VAL A 80 0.51 0.79 -2.10
CA VAL A 80 1.61 1.40 -1.35
C VAL A 80 1.67 0.88 0.08
N GLU A 81 0.52 0.80 0.77
CA GLU A 81 0.43 0.21 2.11
C GLU A 81 0.94 -1.24 2.13
N LYS A 82 0.49 -2.07 1.18
CA LYS A 82 0.97 -3.45 1.05
C LYS A 82 2.48 -3.53 0.84
N LYS A 83 3.04 -2.65 0.01
CA LYS A 83 4.47 -2.62 -0.23
C LYS A 83 5.24 -2.24 1.04
N SER A 84 4.79 -1.23 1.77
CA SER A 84 5.40 -0.81 3.03
C SER A 84 5.39 -1.95 4.06
N VAL A 85 4.24 -2.64 4.23
CA VAL A 85 4.14 -3.79 5.12
C VAL A 85 5.02 -4.95 4.65
N TYR A 86 5.09 -5.21 3.33
CA TYR A 86 5.97 -6.24 2.77
C TYR A 86 7.42 -5.98 3.12
N ASP A 87 7.91 -4.75 2.87
CA ASP A 87 9.30 -4.37 3.13
C ASP A 87 9.61 -4.50 4.64
N GLU A 88 8.70 -4.02 5.51
CA GLU A 88 8.84 -4.15 6.97
C GLU A 88 8.97 -5.61 7.44
N PHE A 89 8.12 -6.50 6.93
CA PHE A 89 8.13 -7.91 7.34
C PHE A 89 9.22 -8.71 6.63
N TYR A 90 9.65 -8.30 5.45
CA TYR A 90 10.75 -8.94 4.74
C TYR A 90 12.07 -8.82 5.52
N ASP A 91 12.34 -7.65 6.09
CA ASP A 91 13.51 -7.42 6.94
C ASP A 91 13.46 -8.21 8.26
N LYS A 92 12.27 -8.63 8.67
CA LYS A 92 12.04 -9.42 9.89
C LYS A 92 12.00 -10.94 9.63
N VAL A 93 12.20 -11.38 8.38
CA VAL A 93 12.30 -12.82 8.07
C VAL A 93 13.42 -13.47 8.91
N ASN A 94 13.16 -14.66 9.43
CA ASN A 94 14.02 -15.39 10.37
C ASN A 94 14.17 -14.73 11.76
N ASN A 95 13.34 -13.76 12.11
CA ASN A 95 13.26 -13.21 13.46
C ASN A 95 12.02 -13.72 14.18
N ILE A 96 12.09 -13.75 15.52
CA ILE A 96 10.95 -14.09 16.36
C ILE A 96 9.93 -12.97 16.28
N TYR A 97 8.69 -13.36 16.02
CA TYR A 97 7.56 -12.47 16.01
C TYR A 97 6.46 -12.96 16.95
N THR A 98 5.79 -12.02 17.59
CA THR A 98 4.75 -12.30 18.56
C THR A 98 3.44 -11.69 18.10
N GLY A 99 2.35 -12.45 18.19
CA GLY A 99 1.03 -11.94 17.87
C GLY A 99 -0.06 -12.68 18.65
N TYR A 100 -1.31 -12.32 18.41
CA TYR A 100 -2.47 -12.88 19.09
C TYR A 100 -3.35 -13.64 18.12
N VAL A 101 -3.80 -14.83 18.53
CA VAL A 101 -4.70 -15.66 17.72
C VAL A 101 -6.01 -14.93 17.51
N HIS A 102 -6.29 -14.56 16.25
CA HIS A 102 -7.54 -13.90 15.86
C HIS A 102 -8.60 -14.92 15.44
N GLN A 103 -8.23 -15.85 14.56
CA GLN A 103 -9.14 -16.86 14.01
C GLN A 103 -8.45 -18.21 13.87
N ILE A 104 -9.16 -19.30 14.17
CA ILE A 104 -8.69 -20.67 14.01
C ILE A 104 -9.50 -21.35 12.92
N GLN A 105 -8.83 -21.87 11.90
CA GLN A 105 -9.41 -22.70 10.84
C GLN A 105 -8.76 -24.10 10.85
N ARG A 106 -9.34 -25.03 10.12
CA ARG A 106 -8.90 -26.44 10.13
C ARG A 106 -7.41 -26.65 9.78
N ASN A 107 -6.89 -25.85 8.83
CA ASN A 107 -5.53 -26.01 8.31
C ASN A 107 -4.60 -24.82 8.56
N ARG A 108 -5.12 -23.75 9.13
CA ARG A 108 -4.37 -22.51 9.37
C ARG A 108 -4.95 -21.71 10.53
N ILE A 109 -4.09 -21.00 11.20
CA ILE A 109 -4.44 -20.10 12.28
C ILE A 109 -4.04 -18.69 11.84
N PHE A 110 -4.97 -17.75 11.96
CA PHE A 110 -4.71 -16.35 11.72
C PHE A 110 -4.31 -15.69 13.01
N ILE A 111 -3.18 -15.02 12.98
CA ILE A 111 -2.57 -14.31 14.10
C ILE A 111 -2.55 -12.83 13.72
N SER A 112 -2.99 -11.97 14.60
CA SER A 112 -2.94 -10.51 14.43
C SER A 112 -1.86 -9.93 15.32
N ASP A 113 -1.09 -9.00 14.78
CA ASP A 113 -0.17 -8.20 15.57
C ASP A 113 -0.85 -6.97 16.18
N GLU A 114 -0.08 -6.11 16.85
CA GLU A 114 -0.56 -4.85 17.44
C GLU A 114 -1.02 -3.84 16.36
N ASN A 115 -0.43 -3.89 15.18
CA ASN A 115 -0.76 -3.04 14.03
C ASN A 115 -1.91 -3.59 13.19
N LYS A 116 -2.55 -4.69 13.63
CA LYS A 116 -3.61 -5.42 12.91
C LYS A 116 -3.16 -6.07 11.60
N ASN A 117 -1.85 -6.27 11.40
CA ASN A 117 -1.38 -7.10 10.31
C ASN A 117 -1.74 -8.56 10.55
N GLU A 118 -2.14 -9.25 9.49
CA GLU A 118 -2.55 -10.65 9.56
C GLU A 118 -1.40 -11.57 9.18
N LEU A 119 -1.04 -12.47 10.09
CA LEU A 119 -0.03 -13.48 9.90
C LEU A 119 -0.70 -14.87 9.91
N ILE A 120 -0.14 -15.79 9.14
CA ILE A 120 -0.72 -17.12 8.93
C ILE A 120 0.21 -18.18 9.48
N LEU A 121 -0.27 -18.94 10.46
CA LEU A 121 0.40 -20.12 10.97
C LEU A 121 -0.23 -21.37 10.35
N LEU A 122 0.42 -21.92 9.32
CA LEU A 122 -0.03 -23.13 8.65
C LEU A 122 0.09 -24.35 9.58
N LYS A 123 -0.68 -25.39 9.32
CA LYS A 123 -0.67 -26.64 10.10
C LYS A 123 0.71 -27.30 10.12
N SER A 124 1.49 -27.19 9.05
CA SER A 124 2.87 -27.67 8.98
C SER A 124 3.82 -26.94 9.93
N GLY A 125 3.59 -25.66 10.18
CA GLY A 125 4.37 -24.83 11.10
C GLY A 125 3.88 -24.89 12.56
N GLN A 126 2.82 -25.66 12.87
CA GLN A 126 2.30 -25.81 14.22
C GLN A 126 2.97 -27.00 14.93
N ILE A 127 3.25 -26.84 16.22
CA ILE A 127 3.72 -27.94 17.06
C ILE A 127 2.53 -28.90 17.30
N PRO A 128 2.67 -30.20 17.07
CA PRO A 128 1.54 -31.15 17.05
C PRO A 128 0.69 -31.20 18.33
N ASN A 129 1.29 -30.91 19.48
CA ASN A 129 0.62 -30.96 20.77
C ASN A 129 0.09 -29.60 21.27
N ASP A 130 0.34 -28.53 20.52
CA ASP A 130 -0.12 -27.21 20.90
C ASP A 130 -1.62 -27.05 20.66
N ARG A 131 -2.29 -26.51 21.67
CA ARG A 131 -3.70 -26.15 21.60
C ARG A 131 -3.83 -24.64 21.57
N TYR A 132 -4.28 -24.11 20.47
CA TYR A 132 -4.46 -22.68 20.29
C TYR A 132 -5.87 -22.25 20.68
N LYS A 133 -5.97 -21.13 21.38
CA LYS A 133 -7.23 -20.49 21.75
C LYS A 133 -7.27 -19.08 21.18
N ARG A 134 -8.46 -18.60 20.83
CA ARG A 134 -8.66 -17.23 20.37
C ARG A 134 -8.23 -16.24 21.46
N GLY A 135 -7.49 -15.19 21.08
CA GLY A 135 -6.89 -14.23 22.00
C GLY A 135 -5.61 -14.68 22.68
N GLN A 136 -5.15 -15.92 22.44
CA GLN A 136 -3.90 -16.43 22.98
C GLN A 136 -2.73 -15.79 22.25
N GLN A 137 -1.71 -15.38 23.01
CA GLN A 137 -0.43 -14.92 22.47
C GLN A 137 0.37 -16.12 21.94
N VAL A 138 0.91 -15.97 20.75
CA VAL A 138 1.72 -16.98 20.07
C VAL A 138 3.01 -16.34 19.58
N ARG A 139 4.14 -16.98 19.87
CA ARG A 139 5.45 -16.65 19.33
C ARG A 139 5.81 -17.62 18.23
N GLY A 140 6.35 -17.12 17.16
CA GLY A 140 6.86 -17.92 16.03
C GLY A 140 7.92 -17.15 15.28
N ILE A 141 8.51 -17.78 14.28
CA ILE A 141 9.43 -17.12 13.37
C ILE A 141 8.70 -16.76 12.08
N ILE A 142 9.04 -15.63 11.50
CA ILE A 142 8.55 -15.29 10.15
C ILE A 142 9.35 -16.16 9.17
N GLU A 143 8.67 -17.12 8.54
CA GLU A 143 9.25 -18.07 7.59
C GLU A 143 9.35 -17.47 6.20
N SER A 144 8.28 -16.85 5.73
CA SER A 144 8.24 -16.20 4.42
C SER A 144 7.18 -15.09 4.37
N VAL A 145 7.44 -14.14 3.49
CA VAL A 145 6.51 -13.06 3.15
C VAL A 145 6.23 -13.14 1.66
N GLU A 146 5.00 -13.40 1.29
CA GLU A 146 4.58 -13.56 -0.10
C GLU A 146 3.51 -12.53 -0.46
N SER A 147 3.74 -11.82 -1.56
CA SER A 147 2.74 -10.91 -2.13
C SER A 147 1.99 -11.64 -3.25
N SER A 148 0.69 -11.81 -3.09
CA SER A 148 -0.19 -12.42 -4.08
C SER A 148 -1.26 -11.44 -4.55
N LEU A 149 -1.99 -11.80 -5.62
CA LEU A 149 -3.14 -11.03 -6.11
C LEU A 149 -4.24 -10.88 -5.04
N LYS A 150 -4.31 -11.82 -4.08
CA LYS A 150 -5.30 -11.80 -2.99
C LYS A 150 -4.86 -10.96 -1.78
N GLY A 151 -3.60 -10.60 -1.71
CA GLY A 151 -3.06 -9.82 -0.58
C GLY A 151 -1.64 -10.21 -0.23
N LEU A 152 -1.19 -9.70 0.92
CA LEU A 152 0.08 -10.06 1.54
C LEU A 152 -0.15 -11.27 2.46
N GLU A 153 0.63 -12.32 2.28
CA GLU A 153 0.62 -13.51 3.14
C GLU A 153 1.95 -13.59 3.89
N ILE A 154 1.91 -13.37 5.20
CA ILE A 154 3.06 -13.48 6.10
C ILE A 154 2.93 -14.83 6.81
N LYS A 155 3.84 -15.76 6.52
CA LYS A 155 3.81 -17.10 7.08
C LYS A 155 4.67 -17.17 8.33
N LEU A 156 4.07 -17.67 9.40
CA LEU A 156 4.75 -18.01 10.65
C LEU A 156 5.02 -19.50 10.73
N SER A 157 6.14 -19.85 11.35
CA SER A 157 6.49 -21.22 11.70
C SER A 157 6.96 -21.33 13.16
N ARG A 158 6.60 -22.44 13.82
CA ARG A 158 7.07 -22.79 15.15
C ARG A 158 7.86 -24.11 15.17
N THR A 159 7.95 -24.76 14.02
CA THR A 159 8.66 -26.03 13.84
C THR A 159 10.02 -25.86 13.15
N SER A 160 10.38 -24.65 12.76
CA SER A 160 11.66 -24.33 12.13
C SER A 160 12.83 -24.44 13.12
N ASP A 161 13.95 -25.02 12.69
CA ASP A 161 15.18 -25.09 13.48
C ASP A 161 15.70 -23.69 13.84
N ILE A 162 15.49 -22.71 12.95
CA ILE A 162 15.87 -21.33 13.19
C ILE A 162 15.04 -20.74 14.36
N PHE A 163 13.77 -21.13 14.49
CA PHE A 163 12.95 -20.70 15.62
C PHE A 163 13.55 -21.16 16.96
N LEU A 164 13.95 -22.42 17.01
CA LEU A 164 14.57 -22.99 18.21
C LEU A 164 15.88 -22.25 18.53
N LYS A 165 16.73 -22.04 17.53
CA LYS A 165 17.99 -21.31 17.69
C LYS A 165 17.76 -19.89 18.23
N ARG A 166 16.87 -19.14 17.61
CA ARG A 166 16.53 -17.76 18.04
C ARG A 166 15.89 -17.72 19.42
N LEU A 167 15.12 -18.75 19.79
CA LEU A 167 14.53 -18.84 21.11
C LEU A 167 15.62 -19.04 22.19
N PHE A 168 16.62 -19.90 21.92
CA PHE A 168 17.75 -20.06 22.81
C PHE A 168 18.60 -18.80 22.94
N GLU A 169 18.89 -18.11 21.84
CA GLU A 169 19.59 -16.82 21.86
C GLU A 169 18.86 -15.79 22.72
N LEU A 170 17.53 -15.80 22.73
CA LEU A 170 16.71 -14.86 23.49
C LEU A 170 16.60 -15.21 24.99
N GLU A 171 16.50 -16.51 25.32
CA GLU A 171 16.22 -16.98 26.67
C GLU A 171 17.49 -17.34 27.46
N VAL A 172 18.63 -17.48 26.78
CA VAL A 172 19.92 -17.86 27.36
C VAL A 172 20.97 -16.79 27.04
N PRO A 173 21.14 -15.77 27.92
CA PRO A 173 22.06 -14.66 27.65
C PRO A 173 23.52 -15.10 27.45
N GLU A 174 23.93 -16.22 28.04
CA GLU A 174 25.28 -16.74 27.91
C GLU A 174 25.65 -17.14 26.48
N ILE A 175 24.65 -17.47 25.65
CA ILE A 175 24.87 -17.78 24.23
C ILE A 175 25.17 -16.50 23.44
N ASP A 176 24.54 -15.37 23.80
CA ASP A 176 24.76 -14.08 23.16
C ASP A 176 26.15 -13.51 23.53
N ASP A 177 26.62 -13.81 24.73
CA ASP A 177 27.97 -13.47 25.23
C ASP A 177 29.09 -14.38 24.67
N GLY A 178 28.75 -15.41 23.90
CA GLY A 178 29.70 -16.31 23.23
C GLY A 178 30.42 -17.28 24.18
N ILE A 179 29.83 -17.63 25.31
CA ILE A 179 30.32 -18.59 26.31
C ILE A 179 29.74 -19.97 26.03
#